data_5767455b16b500f9846abb011458d56f
#
_entry.id   5767455b16b500f9846abb011458d56f
#
_cell.length_a   1.000
_cell.length_b   1.000
_cell.length_c   1.000
_cell.angle_alpha   90.00
_cell.angle_beta   90.00
_cell.angle_gamma   90.00
#
_symmetry.space_group_name_H-M   'P 1'
#
loop_
_entity.id
_entity.type
_entity.pdbx_description
1 polymer ?
#
loop_
_entity_poly.entity_id
_entity_poly.type
_entity_poly.pdbx_seq_one_letter_code
_entity_poly.pdbx_strand_id
1 'polypeptide(L)'
;MYEELTSGKEVVDLSPPQAIDRAELFLVGQGYVVVHRTVTTLTVEREGSEGSAGQEVAPRVVVMAVPQPDGGVKIKLGGNDRKGMQERRGLWKLWAENLPRRRR
;
A
#
# COMPACT_ATOMS: atom_id res chain seq x y z
N MET A 1 10.86 -3.92 7.10
CA MET A 1 11.46 -3.30 5.91
C MET A 1 10.40 -3.03 4.86
N TYR A 2 10.44 -1.86 4.24
CA TYR A 2 9.45 -1.48 3.24
C TYR A 2 9.97 -1.73 1.85
N GLU A 3 9.09 -2.26 0.99
CA GLU A 3 9.41 -2.50 -0.41
C GLU A 3 8.84 -1.37 -1.26
N GLU A 4 9.66 -0.82 -2.15
CA GLU A 4 9.26 0.23 -3.05
C GLU A 4 8.54 -0.36 -4.27
N LEU A 5 7.32 0.10 -4.54
CA LEU A 5 6.51 -0.38 -5.66
C LEU A 5 6.73 0.40 -6.94
N THR A 6 7.34 1.59 -6.84
CA THR A 6 7.56 2.43 -8.02
C THR A 6 9.05 2.46 -8.34
N SER A 7 9.40 2.33 -9.59
CA SER A 7 10.80 2.29 -9.99
C SER A 7 11.37 3.69 -10.20
N GLY A 8 12.70 3.77 -10.04
CA GLY A 8 13.45 4.97 -9.77
C GLY A 8 13.30 6.20 -10.65
N LYS A 9 12.95 6.06 -11.93
CA LYS A 9 12.87 7.20 -12.85
C LYS A 9 11.47 7.76 -13.04
N GLU A 10 10.47 7.08 -12.49
CA GLU A 10 9.08 7.50 -12.61
C GLU A 10 8.53 7.84 -11.25
N VAL A 11 7.72 8.88 -11.22
CA VAL A 11 7.04 9.32 -10.00
C VAL A 11 5.54 9.19 -10.23
N VAL A 12 4.83 8.69 -9.24
CA VAL A 12 3.36 8.64 -9.30
C VAL A 12 2.86 10.09 -9.27
N ASP A 13 2.08 10.47 -10.29
CA ASP A 13 1.60 11.85 -10.44
C ASP A 13 0.31 12.07 -9.67
N LEU A 14 0.39 11.88 -8.35
CA LEU A 14 -0.70 12.08 -7.41
C LEU A 14 -0.16 12.80 -6.19
N SER A 15 -1.04 13.50 -5.49
CA SER A 15 -0.71 13.99 -4.15
C SER A 15 -0.70 12.82 -3.17
N PRO A 16 -0.04 12.93 -2.01
CA PRO A 16 -0.08 11.86 -1.01
C PRO A 16 -1.51 11.42 -0.65
N PRO A 17 -2.47 12.32 -0.33
CA PRO A 17 -3.83 11.88 -0.02
C PRO A 17 -4.50 11.14 -1.18
N GLN A 18 -4.27 11.57 -2.41
CA GLN A 18 -4.83 10.89 -3.58
C GLN A 18 -4.26 9.48 -3.74
N ALA A 19 -2.97 9.32 -3.52
CA ALA A 19 -2.33 8.01 -3.57
C ALA A 19 -2.88 7.09 -2.49
N ILE A 20 -3.09 7.62 -1.29
CA ILE A 20 -3.67 6.86 -0.17
C ILE A 20 -5.13 6.47 -0.48
N ASP A 21 -5.91 7.36 -1.08
CA ASP A 21 -7.28 7.02 -1.54
C ASP A 21 -7.27 5.84 -2.50
N ARG A 22 -6.35 5.86 -3.47
CA ARG A 22 -6.22 4.77 -4.44
C ARG A 22 -5.82 3.45 -3.78
N ALA A 23 -4.88 3.52 -2.84
CA ALA A 23 -4.43 2.34 -2.10
C ALA A 23 -5.57 1.76 -1.25
N GLU A 24 -6.36 2.61 -0.62
CA GLU A 24 -7.50 2.17 0.18
C GLU A 24 -8.51 1.42 -0.68
N LEU A 25 -8.89 1.96 -1.82
CA LEU A 25 -9.83 1.30 -2.73
C LEU A 25 -9.32 -0.07 -3.17
N PHE A 26 -8.04 -0.15 -3.50
CA PHE A 26 -7.44 -1.42 -3.91
C PHE A 26 -7.45 -2.44 -2.78
N LEU A 27 -7.02 -2.04 -1.59
CA LEU A 27 -6.90 -2.96 -0.46
C LEU A 27 -8.25 -3.41 0.08
N VAL A 28 -9.22 -2.53 0.15
CA VAL A 28 -10.58 -2.92 0.55
C VAL A 28 -11.14 -3.95 -0.44
N GLY A 29 -10.87 -3.77 -1.73
CA GLY A 29 -11.26 -4.74 -2.74
C GLY A 29 -10.54 -6.08 -2.62
N GLN A 30 -9.42 -6.13 -1.91
CA GLN A 30 -8.65 -7.36 -1.65
C GLN A 30 -8.98 -8.02 -0.32
N GLY A 31 -9.96 -7.51 0.41
CA GLY A 31 -10.38 -8.10 1.68
C GLY A 31 -9.68 -7.55 2.90
N TYR A 32 -9.07 -6.38 2.80
CA TYR A 32 -8.47 -5.70 3.95
C TYR A 32 -9.42 -4.68 4.53
N VAL A 33 -9.26 -4.41 5.82
CA VAL A 33 -10.02 -3.40 6.56
C VAL A 33 -9.07 -2.31 7.03
N VAL A 34 -9.45 -1.06 6.83
CA VAL A 34 -8.64 0.09 7.28
C VAL A 34 -8.68 0.19 8.79
N VAL A 35 -7.51 0.22 9.42
CA VAL A 35 -7.39 0.40 10.87
C VAL A 35 -6.74 1.72 11.24
N HIS A 36 -6.01 2.35 10.34
CA HIS A 36 -5.42 3.66 10.57
C HIS A 36 -5.11 4.32 9.23
N ARG A 37 -5.31 5.62 9.16
CA ARG A 37 -5.02 6.39 7.95
C ARG A 37 -4.53 7.79 8.31
N THR A 38 -3.48 8.21 7.61
CA THR A 38 -3.02 9.61 7.61
C THR A 38 -2.97 10.11 6.17
N VAL A 39 -2.52 11.35 5.95
CA VAL A 39 -2.38 11.88 4.59
C VAL A 39 -1.27 11.19 3.79
N THR A 40 -0.34 10.50 4.46
CA THR A 40 0.79 9.85 3.81
C THR A 40 0.89 8.36 4.07
N THR A 41 0.07 7.82 4.97
CA THR A 41 0.13 6.39 5.32
C THR A 41 -1.26 5.79 5.43
N LEU A 42 -1.33 4.49 5.16
CA LEU A 42 -2.54 3.71 5.31
C LEU A 42 -2.16 2.38 5.95
N THR A 43 -2.80 2.04 7.04
CA THR A 43 -2.62 0.75 7.71
C THR A 43 -3.91 -0.03 7.59
N VAL A 44 -3.81 -1.24 7.08
CA VAL A 44 -4.96 -2.14 6.92
C VAL A 44 -4.65 -3.50 7.51
N GLU A 45 -5.68 -4.21 7.93
CA GLU A 45 -5.58 -5.58 8.41
C GLU A 45 -6.43 -6.49 7.54
N ARG A 46 -5.98 -7.74 7.38
CA ARG A 46 -6.72 -8.69 6.58
C ARG A 46 -8.02 -9.06 7.29
N GLU A 47 -9.13 -8.93 6.57
CA GLU A 47 -10.44 -9.30 7.09
C GLU A 47 -10.50 -10.80 7.34
N GLY A 48 -11.18 -11.20 8.42
CA GLY A 48 -11.33 -12.60 8.78
C GLY A 48 -10.14 -13.23 9.46
N SER A 49 -9.11 -12.43 9.77
CA SER A 49 -7.92 -12.91 10.45
C SER A 49 -8.01 -12.77 11.96
N GLU A 50 -9.21 -12.68 12.48
CA GLU A 50 -9.40 -12.64 13.92
C GLU A 50 -8.75 -13.84 14.52
N GLY A 51 -7.78 -13.55 15.29
CA GLY A 51 -6.81 -14.47 15.73
C GLY A 51 -7.36 -15.77 16.23
N SER A 52 -7.00 -16.81 15.58
CA SER A 52 -7.15 -18.12 16.14
C SER A 52 -6.47 -18.08 17.49
N ALA A 53 -7.26 -18.17 18.51
CA ALA A 53 -6.80 -18.18 19.89
C ALA A 53 -6.18 -16.87 20.40
N GLY A 54 -6.34 -15.78 19.69
CA GLY A 54 -5.86 -14.46 20.15
C GLY A 54 -4.37 -14.37 20.40
N GLN A 55 -3.61 -15.21 19.78
CA GLN A 55 -2.18 -15.33 20.03
C GLN A 55 -1.32 -14.64 19.02
N GLU A 56 -1.81 -14.51 17.80
CA GLU A 56 -1.03 -13.95 16.71
C GLU A 56 -1.47 -12.53 16.39
N VAL A 57 -0.51 -11.72 15.99
CA VAL A 57 -0.79 -10.39 15.48
C VAL A 57 -1.52 -10.53 14.16
N ALA A 58 -2.64 -9.82 13.98
CA ALA A 58 -3.39 -9.84 12.74
C ALA A 58 -2.50 -9.46 11.55
N PRO A 59 -2.65 -10.12 10.39
CA PRO A 59 -1.91 -9.75 9.20
C PRO A 59 -2.17 -8.29 8.82
N ARG A 60 -1.13 -7.51 8.72
CA ARG A 60 -1.21 -6.06 8.54
C ARG A 60 -0.33 -5.61 7.39
N VAL A 61 -0.86 -4.69 6.59
CA VAL A 61 -0.13 -4.05 5.50
C VAL A 61 -0.12 -2.55 5.75
N VAL A 62 1.03 -1.93 5.53
CA VAL A 62 1.19 -0.49 5.62
C VAL A 62 1.60 0.03 4.25
N VAL A 63 0.85 1.00 3.74
CA VAL A 63 1.17 1.69 2.49
C VAL A 63 1.64 3.09 2.83
N MET A 64 2.76 3.49 2.26
CA MET A 64 3.30 4.83 2.45
C MET A 64 3.37 5.55 1.11
N ALA A 65 2.85 6.76 1.07
CA ALA A 65 2.99 7.66 -0.08
C ALA A 65 4.03 8.71 0.28
N VAL A 66 5.25 8.54 -0.21
CA VAL A 66 6.39 9.41 0.14
C VAL A 66 6.45 10.58 -0.83
N PRO A 67 6.18 11.82 -0.38
CA PRO A 67 6.23 12.99 -1.27
C PRO A 67 7.63 13.16 -1.85
N GLN A 68 7.68 13.56 -3.11
CA GLN A 68 8.94 13.82 -3.80
C GLN A 68 9.18 15.32 -3.95
N PRO A 69 10.43 15.76 -3.98
CA PRO A 69 10.74 17.21 -4.07
C PRO A 69 10.16 17.88 -5.30
N ASP A 70 10.03 17.14 -6.41
CA ASP A 70 9.53 17.68 -7.68
C ASP A 70 8.02 17.50 -7.82
N GLY A 71 7.35 17.12 -6.76
CA GLY A 71 5.93 16.74 -6.80
C GLY A 71 5.76 15.26 -7.06
N GLY A 72 4.53 14.77 -6.86
CA GLY A 72 4.24 13.36 -6.95
C GLY A 72 4.69 12.58 -5.73
N VAL A 73 4.56 11.27 -5.79
CA VAL A 73 4.87 10.40 -4.66
C VAL A 73 5.56 9.12 -5.11
N LYS A 74 6.30 8.51 -4.20
CA LYS A 74 6.74 7.12 -4.31
C LYS A 74 5.90 6.28 -3.36
N ILE A 75 5.56 5.07 -3.79
CA ILE A 75 4.73 4.16 -3.00
C ILE A 75 5.62 3.09 -2.40
N LYS A 76 5.51 2.90 -1.09
CA LYS A 76 6.21 1.85 -0.37
C LYS A 76 5.22 0.96 0.36
N LEU A 77 5.52 -0.33 0.41
CA LEU A 77 4.74 -1.32 1.15
C LEU A 77 5.54 -1.92 2.28
N GLY A 78 4.89 -2.11 3.40
CA GLY A 78 5.48 -2.80 4.54
C GLY A 78 4.41 -3.54 5.31
N GLY A 79 4.75 -4.00 6.49
CA GLY A 79 3.84 -4.69 7.39
C GLY A 79 4.30 -6.10 7.71
N ASN A 80 3.41 -6.87 8.36
CA ASN A 80 3.72 -8.23 8.80
C ASN A 80 3.00 -9.33 7.99
N ASP A 81 2.19 -8.94 6.99
CA ASP A 81 1.48 -9.93 6.17
C ASP A 81 2.33 -10.35 4.96
N ARG A 82 3.46 -10.96 5.24
CA ARG A 82 4.39 -11.37 4.19
C ARG A 82 3.78 -12.37 3.22
N LYS A 83 3.04 -13.33 3.75
CA LYS A 83 2.40 -14.36 2.93
C LYS A 83 1.36 -13.75 2.00
N GLY A 84 0.46 -12.93 2.52
CA GLY A 84 -0.56 -12.29 1.71
C GLY A 84 0.02 -11.33 0.69
N MET A 85 1.05 -10.59 1.06
CA MET A 85 1.74 -9.71 0.13
C MET A 85 2.39 -10.48 -1.01
N GLN A 86 3.03 -11.60 -0.71
CA GLN A 86 3.65 -12.46 -1.71
C GLN A 86 2.62 -13.07 -2.67
N GLU A 87 1.53 -13.59 -2.12
CA GLU A 87 0.46 -14.19 -2.93
C GLU A 87 -0.18 -13.19 -3.87
N ARG A 88 -0.19 -11.90 -3.51
CA ARG A 88 -0.80 -10.85 -4.29
C ARG A 88 0.21 -9.94 -5.00
N ARG A 89 1.45 -10.39 -5.09
CA ARG A 89 2.51 -9.56 -5.67
C ARG A 89 2.20 -9.09 -7.10
N GLY A 90 1.62 -9.96 -7.92
CA GLY A 90 1.22 -9.60 -9.27
C GLY A 90 0.14 -8.53 -9.29
N LEU A 91 -0.82 -8.61 -8.38
CA LEU A 91 -1.88 -7.61 -8.26
C LEU A 91 -1.33 -6.27 -7.77
N TRP A 92 -0.40 -6.29 -6.82
CA TRP A 92 0.26 -5.07 -6.35
C TRP A 92 1.01 -4.35 -7.47
N LYS A 93 1.75 -5.11 -8.27
CA LYS A 93 2.47 -4.55 -9.40
C LYS A 93 1.52 -3.96 -10.43
N LEU A 94 0.46 -4.69 -10.76
CA LEU A 94 -0.52 -4.22 -11.71
C LEU A 94 -1.19 -2.93 -11.23
N TRP A 95 -1.56 -2.88 -9.96
CA TRP A 95 -2.13 -1.68 -9.37
C TRP A 95 -1.18 -0.50 -9.49
N ALA A 96 0.08 -0.69 -9.13
CA ALA A 96 1.08 0.39 -9.19
C ALA A 96 1.32 0.86 -10.63
N GLU A 97 1.32 -0.05 -11.59
CA GLU A 97 1.49 0.29 -13.00
C GLU A 97 0.33 1.09 -13.57
N ASN A 98 -0.85 0.93 -13.00
CA ASN A 98 -2.04 1.67 -13.45
C ASN A 98 -2.20 3.05 -12.80
N LEU A 99 -1.33 3.41 -11.88
CA LEU A 99 -1.34 4.75 -11.31
C LEU A 99 -0.77 5.75 -12.32
N PRO A 100 -1.31 6.99 -12.36
CA PRO A 100 -0.75 7.99 -13.27
C PRO A 100 0.71 8.26 -12.91
N ARG A 101 1.55 8.36 -13.93
CA ARG A 101 2.99 8.53 -13.73
C ARG A 101 3.52 9.70 -14.52
N ARG A 102 4.59 10.29 -13.98
CA ARG A 102 5.31 11.36 -14.62
C ARG A 102 6.78 10.95 -14.73
N ARG A 103 7.34 11.04 -15.92
CA ARG A 103 8.77 10.81 -16.13
C ARG A 103 9.59 11.99 -15.67
N ARG A 104 10.70 11.67 -15.09
CA ARG A 104 11.72 12.66 -14.77
C ARG A 104 12.66 12.87 -15.93
#